data_c55dcf6d152a409abfbd9bd4313fd785
#
_entry.id   c55dcf6d152a409abfbd9bd4313fd785
#
_cell.length_a   1.000
_cell.length_b   1.000
_cell.length_c   1.000
_cell.angle_alpha   90.00
_cell.angle_beta   90.00
_cell.angle_gamma   90.00
#
_symmetry.space_group_name_H-M   'P 1'
#
loop_
_entity.id
_entity.type
_entity.pdbx_description
1 polymer ?
#
loop_
_entity_poly.entity_id
_entity_poly.type
_entity_poly.pdbx_seq_one_letter_code
_entity_poly.pdbx_strand_id
1 'polypeptide(L)'
;MRKNIVSICVLALLLVTFSVFGQEDRNKGIINSALIGLEYEVKAGFNIGGTAPIPLPVEIRDITGYNPNMAVAIEGNVTKWFDQEKKWGMRIGIRLDSKGMKTNANVKNYGMEIIGEGGERIKGNWTGYVKTNVKNTYLSFPVLATHQFNRRFSMNLGPYFAYMLEGDFSGNVYDGYLR
;
A
#
# COMPACT_ATOMS: atom_id res chain seq x y z
N MET A 1 8.25 8.77 -18.08
CA MET A 1 7.21 9.05 -17.06
C MET A 1 7.70 8.87 -15.61
N ARG A 2 8.50 7.88 -15.28
CA ARG A 2 9.00 7.59 -13.91
C ARG A 2 9.79 8.72 -13.24
N LYS A 3 10.64 9.44 -14.00
CA LYS A 3 11.46 10.55 -13.44
C LYS A 3 10.61 11.77 -13.01
N ASN A 4 9.48 12.00 -13.66
CA ASN A 4 8.63 13.15 -13.36
C ASN A 4 7.82 12.99 -12.06
N ILE A 5 7.43 11.76 -11.71
CA ILE A 5 6.67 11.47 -10.49
C ILE A 5 7.55 11.67 -9.25
N VAL A 6 8.79 11.20 -9.28
CA VAL A 6 9.74 11.40 -8.18
C VAL A 6 10.03 12.89 -7.97
N SER A 7 10.20 13.65 -9.06
CA SER A 7 10.40 15.10 -8.99
C SER A 7 9.18 15.83 -8.42
N ILE A 8 7.96 15.40 -8.74
CA ILE A 8 6.72 16.00 -8.20
C ILE A 8 6.59 15.68 -6.70
N CYS A 9 6.90 14.45 -6.28
CA CYS A 9 6.86 14.09 -4.85
C CYS A 9 7.92 14.85 -4.04
N VAL A 10 9.14 15.01 -4.55
CA VAL A 10 10.20 15.80 -3.91
C VAL A 10 9.82 17.27 -3.87
N LEU A 11 9.23 17.81 -4.94
CA LEU A 11 8.75 19.20 -4.99
C LEU A 11 7.60 19.45 -4.02
N ALA A 12 6.66 18.49 -3.88
CA ALA A 12 5.59 18.57 -2.91
C ALA A 12 6.11 18.51 -1.46
N LEU A 13 7.12 17.67 -1.20
CA LEU A 13 7.78 17.60 0.11
C LEU A 13 8.51 18.92 0.45
N LEU A 14 9.17 19.55 -0.52
CA LEU A 14 9.84 20.85 -0.38
C LEU A 14 8.84 22.00 -0.18
N LEU A 15 7.67 21.96 -0.81
CA LEU A 15 6.65 22.99 -0.64
C LEU A 15 6.04 22.99 0.77
N VAL A 16 5.99 21.85 1.45
CA VAL A 16 5.54 21.77 2.85
C VAL A 16 6.51 22.43 3.81
N THR A 17 7.81 22.49 3.47
CA THR A 17 8.83 23.13 4.32
C THR A 17 8.92 24.64 4.16
N PHE A 18 8.45 25.22 3.05
CA PHE A 18 8.54 26.66 2.79
C PHE A 18 7.35 27.49 3.32
N SER A 19 6.26 26.87 3.76
CA SER A 19 5.08 27.58 4.24
C SER A 19 5.19 28.10 5.70
N VAL A 20 6.32 27.89 6.36
CA VAL A 20 6.49 28.22 7.79
C VAL A 20 7.04 29.64 8.02
N PHE A 21 7.55 30.30 7.00
CA PHE A 21 8.17 31.62 7.14
C PHE A 21 7.39 32.70 6.37
N GLY A 22 6.51 33.40 7.06
CA GLY A 22 6.04 34.71 6.63
C GLY A 22 4.54 34.94 6.60
N GLN A 23 3.94 35.07 7.77
CA GLN A 23 2.75 35.93 7.92
C GLN A 23 2.73 36.61 9.30
N GLU A 24 2.52 37.91 9.24
CA GLU A 24 2.53 38.81 10.38
C GLU A 24 1.48 38.54 11.46
N ASP A 25 1.79 38.96 12.61
CA ASP A 25 1.29 38.84 14.00
C ASP A 25 -0.21 38.66 14.29
N ARG A 26 -1.13 38.84 13.34
CA ARG A 26 -2.57 38.77 13.60
C ARG A 26 -3.17 37.36 13.60
N ASN A 27 -2.54 36.44 12.87
CA ASN A 27 -3.01 35.04 12.76
C ASN A 27 -2.18 34.06 13.62
N LYS A 28 -1.14 34.54 14.31
CA LYS A 28 -0.26 33.68 15.13
C LYS A 28 -1.02 32.93 16.24
N GLY A 29 -2.08 33.52 16.76
CA GLY A 29 -2.89 32.86 17.79
C GLY A 29 -3.63 31.62 17.30
N ILE A 30 -4.23 31.69 16.11
CA ILE A 30 -4.98 30.56 15.52
C ILE A 30 -4.04 29.47 15.04
N ILE A 31 -2.96 29.84 14.34
CA ILE A 31 -1.96 28.90 13.85
C ILE A 31 -1.24 28.22 15.01
N ASN A 32 -0.78 28.98 16.01
CA ASN A 32 -0.13 28.41 17.18
C ASN A 32 -1.10 27.50 17.96
N SER A 33 -2.36 27.89 18.13
CA SER A 33 -3.37 27.04 18.75
C SER A 33 -3.63 25.76 17.95
N ALA A 34 -3.60 25.83 16.63
CA ALA A 34 -3.72 24.65 15.76
C ALA A 34 -2.52 23.72 15.86
N LEU A 35 -1.31 24.27 16.04
CA LEU A 35 -0.06 23.51 16.13
C LEU A 35 0.24 22.97 17.53
N ILE A 36 -0.32 23.58 18.58
CA ILE A 36 -0.20 23.08 19.97
C ILE A 36 -0.88 21.71 20.07
N GLY A 37 -0.19 20.75 20.70
CA GLY A 37 -0.70 19.39 20.90
C GLY A 37 -0.62 18.48 19.65
N LEU A 38 0.19 18.85 18.65
CA LEU A 38 0.55 17.94 17.58
C LEU A 38 1.63 16.98 18.04
N GLU A 39 1.45 15.72 17.67
CA GLU A 39 2.41 14.65 17.91
C GLU A 39 2.77 14.00 16.57
N TYR A 40 4.05 13.90 16.30
CA TYR A 40 4.59 13.32 15.06
C TYR A 40 5.09 11.92 15.35
N GLU A 41 4.76 10.98 14.47
CA GLU A 41 5.17 9.60 14.61
C GLU A 41 5.62 9.06 13.26
N VAL A 42 6.74 8.35 13.22
CA VAL A 42 7.22 7.61 12.06
C VAL A 42 7.26 6.13 12.41
N LYS A 43 6.68 5.31 11.56
CA LYS A 43 6.64 3.86 11.70
C LYS A 43 7.31 3.20 10.51
N ALA A 44 8.04 2.15 10.77
CA ALA A 44 8.52 1.22 9.76
C ALA A 44 8.09 -0.19 10.15
N GLY A 45 7.72 -0.99 9.18
CA GLY A 45 7.22 -2.33 9.43
C GLY A 45 7.31 -3.23 8.21
N PHE A 46 6.91 -4.47 8.41
CA PHE A 46 6.84 -5.47 7.36
C PHE A 46 5.39 -5.92 7.19
N ASN A 47 4.96 -6.04 5.95
CA ASN A 47 3.73 -6.70 5.59
C ASN A 47 4.02 -8.13 5.19
N ILE A 48 3.33 -9.08 5.80
CA ILE A 48 3.32 -10.48 5.41
C ILE A 48 1.89 -10.79 5.04
N GLY A 49 1.64 -11.06 3.77
CA GLY A 49 0.27 -11.28 3.34
C GLY A 49 0.16 -11.65 1.88
N GLY A 50 -1.05 -11.86 1.46
CA GLY A 50 -1.42 -12.10 0.09
C GLY A 50 -2.91 -11.92 -0.10
N THR A 51 -3.34 -11.97 -1.33
CA THR A 51 -4.73 -11.85 -1.73
C THR A 51 -5.17 -13.12 -2.44
N ALA A 52 -6.36 -13.58 -2.14
CA ALA A 52 -7.01 -14.64 -2.90
C ALA A 52 -8.29 -14.08 -3.55
N PRO A 53 -8.55 -14.34 -4.83
CA PRO A 53 -9.84 -14.01 -5.42
C PRO A 53 -10.94 -14.86 -4.76
N ILE A 54 -12.05 -14.24 -4.42
CA ILE A 54 -13.23 -14.93 -3.87
C ILE A 54 -14.45 -14.50 -4.70
N PRO A 55 -15.13 -15.42 -5.39
CA PRO A 55 -14.83 -16.85 -5.52
C PRO A 55 -13.60 -17.13 -6.40
N LEU A 56 -12.97 -18.27 -6.21
CA LEU A 56 -11.91 -18.73 -7.10
C LEU A 56 -12.46 -18.92 -8.52
N PRO A 57 -11.77 -18.43 -9.56
CA PRO A 57 -12.12 -18.73 -10.94
C PRO A 57 -12.21 -20.24 -11.20
N VAL A 58 -13.18 -20.63 -11.99
CA VAL A 58 -13.45 -22.07 -12.28
C VAL A 58 -12.29 -22.76 -13.02
N GLU A 59 -11.42 -22.01 -13.61
CA GLU A 59 -10.21 -22.46 -14.29
C GLU A 59 -9.12 -22.91 -13.31
N ILE A 60 -9.12 -22.40 -12.09
CA ILE A 60 -8.18 -22.76 -11.04
C ILE A 60 -8.71 -24.03 -10.35
N ARG A 61 -8.00 -25.13 -10.54
CA ARG A 61 -8.38 -26.45 -10.00
C ARG A 61 -7.86 -26.67 -8.60
N ASP A 62 -6.63 -26.24 -8.37
CA ASP A 62 -5.96 -26.42 -7.09
C ASP A 62 -4.86 -25.38 -6.90
N ILE A 63 -4.70 -24.91 -5.68
CA ILE A 63 -3.59 -24.05 -5.28
C ILE A 63 -2.55 -24.93 -4.61
N THR A 64 -1.50 -25.27 -5.33
CA THR A 64 -0.45 -26.18 -4.90
C THR A 64 0.62 -25.53 -4.02
N GLY A 65 0.67 -24.21 -4.02
CA GLY A 65 1.63 -23.47 -3.20
C GLY A 65 1.24 -22.00 -3.03
N TYR A 66 1.41 -21.53 -1.81
CA TYR A 66 1.21 -20.15 -1.45
C TYR A 66 2.40 -19.66 -0.64
N ASN A 67 3.06 -18.62 -1.11
CA ASN A 67 4.20 -18.03 -0.41
C ASN A 67 3.97 -16.51 -0.30
N PRO A 68 3.62 -16.02 0.90
CA PRO A 68 3.49 -14.60 1.15
C PRO A 68 4.86 -13.93 1.00
N ASN A 69 4.92 -12.87 0.22
CA ASN A 69 6.13 -12.06 0.13
C ASN A 69 6.21 -11.13 1.34
N MET A 70 7.41 -11.03 1.91
CA MET A 70 7.72 -10.01 2.87
C MET A 70 7.88 -8.67 2.14
N ALA A 71 7.14 -7.67 2.55
CA ALA A 71 7.16 -6.35 1.95
C ALA A 71 7.29 -5.28 3.02
N VAL A 72 8.01 -4.21 2.71
CA VAL A 72 8.29 -3.11 3.64
C VAL A 72 7.15 -2.09 3.59
N ALA A 73 6.83 -1.52 4.75
CA ALA A 73 5.93 -0.39 4.91
C ALA A 73 6.61 0.71 5.71
N ILE A 74 6.42 1.96 5.28
CA ILE A 74 6.85 3.16 5.99
C ILE A 74 5.63 4.08 6.10
N GLU A 75 5.42 4.63 7.29
CA GLU A 75 4.27 5.49 7.58
C GLU A 75 4.71 6.68 8.43
N GLY A 76 4.30 7.88 8.03
CA GLY A 76 4.41 9.10 8.81
C GLY A 76 3.03 9.57 9.25
N ASN A 77 2.87 9.89 10.53
CA ASN A 77 1.60 10.31 11.11
C ASN A 77 1.74 11.62 11.87
N VAL A 78 0.65 12.38 11.87
CA VAL A 78 0.45 13.54 12.73
C VAL A 78 -0.84 13.32 13.50
N THR A 79 -0.75 13.39 14.81
CA THR A 79 -1.90 13.28 15.71
C THR A 79 -2.17 14.63 16.38
N LYS A 80 -3.39 15.13 16.27
CA LYS A 80 -3.89 16.27 17.03
C LYS A 80 -4.69 15.76 18.21
N TRP A 81 -4.22 16.06 19.42
CA TRP A 81 -4.96 15.78 20.65
C TRP A 81 -5.93 16.92 20.95
N PHE A 82 -7.15 16.58 21.36
CA PHE A 82 -8.20 17.55 21.65
C PHE A 82 -8.24 17.93 23.13
N ASP A 83 -7.71 17.07 23.99
CA ASP A 83 -7.68 17.25 25.42
C ASP A 83 -6.24 17.28 25.97
N GLN A 84 -6.05 17.93 27.12
CA GLN A 84 -4.74 18.04 27.77
C GLN A 84 -4.25 16.69 28.30
N GLU A 85 -5.15 15.77 28.60
CA GLU A 85 -4.83 14.42 29.07
C GLU A 85 -4.48 13.46 27.92
N LYS A 86 -4.55 13.95 26.68
CA LYS A 86 -4.28 13.16 25.46
C LYS A 86 -5.12 11.88 25.36
N LYS A 87 -6.38 11.96 25.74
CA LYS A 87 -7.30 10.81 25.66
C LYS A 87 -7.91 10.65 24.28
N TRP A 88 -8.33 11.77 23.65
CA TRP A 88 -8.94 11.78 22.34
C TRP A 88 -8.17 12.64 21.37
N GLY A 89 -8.01 12.12 20.16
CA GLY A 89 -7.33 12.84 19.09
C GLY A 89 -7.78 12.40 17.72
N MET A 90 -7.31 13.13 16.74
CA MET A 90 -7.43 12.78 15.32
C MET A 90 -6.03 12.60 14.75
N ARG A 91 -5.84 11.49 14.04
CA ARG A 91 -4.58 11.12 13.39
C ARG A 91 -4.78 11.13 11.89
N ILE A 92 -3.89 11.80 11.19
CA ILE A 92 -3.76 11.73 9.74
C ILE A 92 -2.35 11.29 9.39
N GLY A 93 -2.19 10.60 8.27
CA GLY A 93 -0.88 10.09 7.90
C GLY A 93 -0.70 9.88 6.41
N ILE A 94 0.52 9.56 6.05
CA ILE A 94 0.92 9.10 4.72
C ILE A 94 1.67 7.79 4.92
N ARG A 95 1.24 6.74 4.22
CA ARG A 95 1.84 5.42 4.29
C ARG A 95 2.19 4.93 2.89
N LEU A 96 3.43 4.53 2.71
CA LEU A 96 3.90 3.81 1.54
C LEU A 96 4.07 2.36 1.93
N ASP A 97 3.31 1.47 1.32
CA ASP A 97 3.40 0.05 1.58
C ASP A 97 3.36 -0.79 0.31
N SER A 98 4.10 -1.88 0.33
CA SER A 98 4.07 -2.88 -0.72
C SER A 98 3.37 -4.13 -0.20
N LYS A 99 2.64 -4.81 -1.09
CA LYS A 99 1.99 -6.10 -0.84
C LYS A 99 2.31 -7.02 -1.98
N GLY A 100 2.69 -8.24 -1.68
CA GLY A 100 3.04 -9.19 -2.70
C GLY A 100 2.82 -10.63 -2.27
N MET A 101 2.63 -11.49 -3.26
CA MET A 101 2.50 -12.92 -3.06
C MET A 101 3.03 -13.69 -4.26
N LYS A 102 3.47 -14.91 -3.99
CA LYS A 102 3.74 -15.93 -5.01
C LYS A 102 2.77 -17.07 -4.83
N THR A 103 2.13 -17.48 -5.90
CA THR A 103 1.16 -18.55 -5.90
C THR A 103 1.50 -19.56 -6.99
N ASN A 104 1.43 -20.83 -6.66
CA ASN A 104 1.48 -21.92 -7.62
C ASN A 104 0.09 -22.55 -7.68
N ALA A 105 -0.43 -22.72 -8.87
CA ALA A 105 -1.74 -23.29 -9.08
C ALA A 105 -1.73 -24.25 -10.26
N ASN A 106 -2.61 -25.25 -10.20
CA ASN A 106 -2.97 -26.08 -11.33
C ASN A 106 -4.22 -25.50 -11.96
N VAL A 107 -4.14 -25.20 -13.27
CA VAL A 107 -5.24 -24.59 -14.01
C VAL A 107 -5.63 -25.44 -15.22
N LYS A 108 -6.91 -25.32 -15.59
CA LYS A 108 -7.45 -25.96 -16.77
C LYS A 108 -8.22 -24.94 -17.62
N ASN A 109 -7.87 -24.88 -18.89
CA ASN A 109 -8.51 -23.98 -19.86
C ASN A 109 -8.45 -22.50 -19.47
N TYR A 110 -7.31 -22.09 -18.88
CA TYR A 110 -7.06 -20.73 -18.43
C TYR A 110 -6.60 -19.86 -19.58
N GLY A 111 -7.43 -18.85 -19.95
CA GLY A 111 -7.10 -17.92 -21.02
C GLY A 111 -5.93 -17.03 -20.66
N MET A 112 -4.86 -17.09 -21.45
CA MET A 112 -3.66 -16.28 -21.22
C MET A 112 -2.92 -15.97 -22.52
N GLU A 113 -2.03 -15.01 -22.42
CA GLU A 113 -1.03 -14.69 -23.44
C GLU A 113 0.35 -15.09 -22.90
N ILE A 114 1.03 -15.95 -23.63
CA ILE A 114 2.37 -16.42 -23.31
C ILE A 114 3.35 -15.69 -24.22
N ILE A 115 4.43 -15.20 -23.63
CA ILE A 115 5.56 -14.64 -24.37
C ILE A 115 6.62 -15.75 -24.47
N GLY A 116 6.89 -16.21 -25.67
CA GLY A 116 7.92 -17.19 -25.94
C GLY A 116 9.33 -16.63 -25.77
N GLU A 117 10.34 -17.50 -25.77
CA GLU A 117 11.75 -17.10 -25.61
C GLU A 117 12.23 -16.16 -26.73
N GLY A 118 11.64 -16.24 -27.91
CA GLY A 118 11.90 -15.34 -29.04
C GLY A 118 11.14 -14.02 -29.02
N GLY A 119 10.31 -13.79 -27.99
CA GLY A 119 9.47 -12.58 -27.85
C GLY A 119 8.12 -12.65 -28.58
N GLU A 120 7.81 -13.77 -29.23
CA GLU A 120 6.51 -14.00 -29.86
C GLU A 120 5.41 -14.11 -28.81
N ARG A 121 4.24 -13.56 -29.13
CA ARG A 121 3.06 -13.58 -28.26
C ARG A 121 2.05 -14.59 -28.79
N ILE A 122 1.78 -15.58 -27.97
CA ILE A 122 0.83 -16.65 -28.30
C ILE A 122 -0.34 -16.59 -27.34
N LYS A 123 -1.54 -16.35 -27.88
CA LYS A 123 -2.79 -16.37 -27.09
C LYS A 123 -3.42 -17.74 -27.18
N GLY A 124 -3.92 -18.23 -26.05
CA GLY A 124 -4.60 -19.51 -26.00
C GLY A 124 -5.08 -19.85 -24.60
N ASN A 125 -5.60 -21.07 -24.47
CA ASN A 125 -6.07 -21.61 -23.21
C ASN A 125 -5.05 -22.61 -22.67
N TRP A 126 -4.44 -22.26 -21.56
CA TRP A 126 -3.45 -23.10 -20.89
C TRP A 126 -4.10 -24.15 -19.99
N THR A 127 -3.58 -25.34 -20.00
CA THR A 127 -3.87 -26.39 -19.03
C THR A 127 -2.55 -26.95 -18.50
N GLY A 128 -2.33 -26.84 -17.20
CA GLY A 128 -1.09 -27.22 -16.54
C GLY A 128 -0.81 -26.35 -15.31
N TYR A 129 0.44 -26.24 -14.93
CA TYR A 129 0.85 -25.45 -13.78
C TYR A 129 1.17 -24.01 -14.15
N VAL A 130 0.77 -23.10 -13.25
CA VAL A 130 1.05 -21.66 -13.35
C VAL A 130 1.69 -21.20 -12.05
N LYS A 131 2.81 -20.52 -12.16
CA LYS A 131 3.45 -19.81 -11.06
C LYS A 131 3.25 -18.31 -11.26
N THR A 132 2.61 -17.67 -10.33
CA THR A 132 2.28 -16.25 -10.40
C THR A 132 3.01 -15.49 -9.29
N ASN A 133 3.56 -14.34 -9.62
CA ASN A 133 4.15 -13.41 -8.69
C ASN A 133 3.45 -12.06 -8.87
N VAL A 134 2.85 -11.58 -7.79
CA VAL A 134 2.15 -10.28 -7.75
C VAL A 134 2.86 -9.39 -6.75
N LYS A 135 3.13 -8.15 -7.13
CA LYS A 135 3.66 -7.13 -6.25
C LYS A 135 2.98 -5.80 -6.54
N ASN A 136 2.29 -5.27 -5.56
CA ASN A 136 1.61 -3.99 -5.66
C ASN A 136 2.17 -3.02 -4.62
N THR A 137 2.40 -1.78 -5.01
CA THR A 137 2.85 -0.70 -4.12
C THR A 137 1.75 0.35 -4.03
N TYR A 138 1.37 0.71 -2.81
CA TYR A 138 0.30 1.64 -2.50
C TYR A 138 0.81 2.85 -1.75
N LEU A 139 0.26 4.00 -2.09
CA LEU A 139 0.30 5.20 -1.28
C LEU A 139 -1.06 5.34 -0.58
N SER A 140 -1.05 5.34 0.75
CA SER A 140 -2.27 5.34 1.55
C SER A 140 -2.31 6.57 2.46
N PHE A 141 -3.51 7.10 2.69
CA PHE A 141 -3.78 8.25 3.52
C PHE A 141 -4.78 7.84 4.62
N PRO A 142 -4.31 7.39 5.79
CA PRO A 142 -5.18 7.10 6.92
C PRO A 142 -5.72 8.38 7.55
N VAL A 143 -7.00 8.35 7.93
CA VAL A 143 -7.69 9.38 8.72
C VAL A 143 -8.38 8.68 9.87
N LEU A 144 -7.83 8.78 11.07
CA LEU A 144 -8.18 7.93 12.19
C LEU A 144 -8.58 8.76 13.40
N ALA A 145 -9.66 8.37 14.07
CA ALA A 145 -9.91 8.75 15.44
C ALA A 145 -9.00 7.94 16.36
N THR A 146 -8.32 8.61 17.26
CA THR A 146 -7.38 8.00 18.20
C THR A 146 -7.94 8.14 19.61
N HIS A 147 -8.01 7.03 20.35
CA HIS A 147 -8.34 7.02 21.75
C HIS A 147 -7.23 6.34 22.56
N GLN A 148 -6.71 7.05 23.55
CA GLN A 148 -5.69 6.53 24.46
C GLN A 148 -6.32 6.13 25.79
N PHE A 149 -6.36 4.83 26.06
CA PHE A 149 -6.90 4.30 27.33
C PHE A 149 -5.92 4.49 28.49
N ASN A 150 -4.65 4.30 28.21
CA ASN A 150 -3.56 4.50 29.17
C ASN A 150 -2.24 4.74 28.44
N ARG A 151 -1.14 4.95 29.17
CA ARG A 151 0.19 5.20 28.57
C ARG A 151 0.72 4.08 27.68
N ARG A 152 0.17 2.86 27.73
CA ARG A 152 0.64 1.69 26.99
C ARG A 152 -0.33 1.23 25.91
N PHE A 153 -1.59 1.63 25.99
CA PHE A 153 -2.63 1.14 25.10
C PHE A 153 -3.43 2.28 24.49
N SER A 154 -3.42 2.31 23.16
CA SER A 154 -4.23 3.22 22.35
C SER A 154 -4.94 2.46 21.25
N MET A 155 -6.07 2.96 20.81
CA MET A 155 -6.86 2.43 19.69
C MET A 155 -7.02 3.50 18.62
N ASN A 156 -6.86 3.10 17.38
CA ASN A 156 -7.07 3.96 16.21
C ASN A 156 -8.16 3.33 15.36
N LEU A 157 -9.16 4.11 14.98
CA LEU A 157 -10.27 3.65 14.15
C LEU A 157 -10.62 4.72 13.12
N GLY A 158 -10.77 4.32 11.86
CA GLY A 158 -11.19 5.21 10.79
C GLY A 158 -10.90 4.68 9.40
N PRO A 159 -11.33 5.40 8.38
CA PRO A 159 -11.07 5.06 6.99
C PRO A 159 -9.61 5.36 6.60
N TYR A 160 -9.18 4.72 5.52
CA TYR A 160 -7.99 5.10 4.78
C TYR A 160 -8.30 5.10 3.28
N PHE A 161 -7.66 6.00 2.55
CA PHE A 161 -7.69 6.04 1.10
C PHE A 161 -6.37 5.51 0.58
N ALA A 162 -6.41 4.63 -0.40
CA ALA A 162 -5.21 4.04 -0.98
C ALA A 162 -5.22 4.21 -2.50
N TYR A 163 -4.08 4.65 -3.03
CA TYR A 163 -3.81 4.76 -4.45
C TYR A 163 -2.70 3.80 -4.83
N MET A 164 -2.91 2.98 -5.85
CA MET A 164 -1.89 2.06 -6.35
C MET A 164 -0.90 2.80 -7.23
N LEU A 165 0.35 2.89 -6.78
CA LEU A 165 1.45 3.54 -7.52
C LEU A 165 2.04 2.63 -8.57
N GLU A 166 2.19 1.35 -8.25
CA GLU A 166 2.83 0.35 -9.10
C GLU A 166 2.15 -1.01 -8.87
N GLY A 167 1.81 -1.66 -9.97
CA GLY A 167 1.35 -3.05 -9.98
C GLY A 167 2.24 -3.85 -10.89
N ASP A 168 2.88 -4.89 -10.36
CA ASP A 168 3.68 -5.83 -11.12
C ASP A 168 3.04 -7.22 -11.03
N PHE A 169 2.78 -7.77 -12.20
CA PHE A 169 2.22 -9.10 -12.36
C PHE A 169 3.12 -9.87 -13.31
N SER A 170 3.77 -10.91 -12.82
CA SER A 170 4.62 -11.78 -13.60
C SER A 170 4.30 -13.23 -13.29
N GLY A 171 4.54 -14.11 -14.25
CA GLY A 171 4.28 -15.51 -14.07
C GLY A 171 4.99 -16.38 -15.10
N ASN A 172 5.10 -17.65 -14.76
CA ASN A 172 5.63 -18.68 -15.65
C ASN A 172 4.64 -19.86 -15.70
N VAL A 173 4.59 -20.50 -16.83
CA VAL A 173 3.82 -21.72 -17.04
C VAL A 173 4.76 -22.89 -17.26
N TYR A 174 4.40 -24.06 -16.76
CA TYR A 174 5.21 -25.29 -16.91
C TYR A 174 4.33 -26.53 -16.80
N ASP A 175 4.84 -27.64 -17.28
CA ASP A 175 4.17 -28.96 -17.24
C ASP A 175 2.72 -28.91 -17.75
N GLY A 176 2.54 -28.39 -18.96
CA GLY A 176 1.21 -28.25 -19.53
C GLY A 176 1.23 -28.03 -21.03
N TYR A 177 0.08 -27.71 -21.58
CA TYR A 177 -0.10 -27.44 -23.00
C TYR A 177 -1.05 -26.28 -23.26
N LEU A 178 -0.84 -25.59 -24.34
CA LEU A 178 -1.67 -24.50 -24.85
C LEU A 178 -2.62 -25.03 -25.93
N ARG A 179 -3.87 -24.61 -25.91
CA ARG A 179 -4.86 -24.87 -26.96
C ARG A 179 -5.42 -23.55 -27.50
#